data_e1838d819252b2308124f1f29a36fe19
#
_entry.id   e1838d819252b2308124f1f29a36fe19
#
_cell.length_a   1.000
_cell.length_b   1.000
_cell.length_c   1.000
_cell.angle_alpha   90.00
_cell.angle_beta   90.00
_cell.angle_gamma   90.00
#
_symmetry.space_group_name_H-M   'P 1'
#
loop_
_entity.id
_entity.type
_entity.pdbx_description
1 polymer ?
#
loop_
_entity_poly.entity_id
_entity_poly.type
_entity_poly.pdbx_seq_one_letter_code
_entity_poly.pdbx_strand_id
1 'polypeptide(L)'
;MGSETPHAGLKAFLFVCIAYAVIGVASAIVLKARGSNWSLTPDGIRWSLIAGSAGAVGAFTLVLALGAASPIYKGAAAAAVMPIVFAGAPVINTLVAMLLHPPQGGVRALPVPFLLGCVMAAVGAFLVAKYAPSNTGGPAKPAAPAVAPAVVAPTTP
;
A
#
# COMPACT_ATOMS: atom_id res chain seq x y z
N MET A 1 18.29 -9.37 -22.55
CA MET A 1 18.75 -10.10 -21.36
C MET A 1 18.76 -9.12 -20.19
N GLY A 2 17.64 -8.96 -19.49
CA GLY A 2 17.59 -8.19 -18.27
C GLY A 2 18.24 -9.03 -17.16
N SER A 3 19.43 -8.65 -16.72
CA SER A 3 20.03 -9.19 -15.52
C SER A 3 19.12 -8.86 -14.36
N GLU A 4 18.32 -9.82 -13.91
CA GLU A 4 17.59 -9.70 -12.65
C GLU A 4 18.65 -9.51 -11.55
N THR A 5 18.80 -8.28 -11.09
CA THR A 5 19.74 -8.01 -10.01
C THR A 5 19.26 -8.79 -8.78
N PRO A 6 20.11 -9.67 -8.21
CA PRO A 6 19.71 -10.44 -7.04
C PRO A 6 19.25 -9.48 -5.94
N HIS A 7 18.12 -9.82 -5.29
CA HIS A 7 17.51 -9.03 -4.22
C HIS A 7 16.99 -7.63 -4.61
N ALA A 8 16.53 -7.45 -5.86
CA ALA A 8 15.99 -6.17 -6.34
C ALA A 8 14.89 -5.60 -5.43
N GLY A 9 14.00 -6.46 -4.91
CA GLY A 9 12.95 -6.06 -3.98
C GLY A 9 13.49 -5.47 -2.66
N LEU A 10 14.53 -6.08 -2.09
CA LEU A 10 15.15 -5.57 -0.86
C LEU A 10 15.88 -4.25 -1.10
N LYS A 11 16.52 -4.10 -2.25
CA LYS A 11 17.14 -2.82 -2.64
C LYS A 11 16.08 -1.72 -2.79
N ALA A 12 14.95 -2.02 -3.45
CA ALA A 12 13.84 -1.08 -3.57
C ALA A 12 13.28 -0.69 -2.19
N PHE A 13 13.18 -1.64 -1.26
CA PHE A 13 12.71 -1.37 0.10
C PHE A 13 13.60 -0.38 0.87
N LEU A 14 14.91 -0.41 0.68
CA LEU A 14 15.82 0.59 1.26
C LEU A 14 15.47 2.01 0.80
N PHE A 15 15.16 2.20 -0.48
CA PHE A 15 14.73 3.50 -0.99
C PHE A 15 13.39 3.94 -0.43
N VAL A 16 12.47 3.01 -0.19
CA VAL A 16 11.20 3.28 0.49
C VAL A 16 11.45 3.77 1.92
N CYS A 17 12.36 3.15 2.66
CA CYS A 17 12.74 3.61 4.00
C CYS A 17 13.32 5.03 3.99
N ILE A 18 14.18 5.36 3.02
CA ILE A 18 14.73 6.72 2.84
C ILE A 18 13.60 7.71 2.55
N ALA A 19 12.67 7.36 1.66
CA ALA A 19 11.51 8.22 1.34
C ALA A 19 10.65 8.49 2.58
N TYR A 20 10.38 7.50 3.42
CA TYR A 20 9.67 7.69 4.69
C TYR A 20 10.43 8.61 5.65
N ALA A 21 11.74 8.50 5.73
CA ALA A 21 12.56 9.41 6.55
C ALA A 21 12.44 10.87 6.05
N VAL A 22 12.49 11.09 4.74
CA VAL A 22 12.30 12.43 4.13
C VAL A 22 10.92 12.99 4.45
N ILE A 23 9.85 12.18 4.30
CA ILE A 23 8.49 12.59 4.65
C ILE A 23 8.37 12.90 6.14
N GLY A 24 9.05 12.13 7.01
CA GLY A 24 9.11 12.40 8.44
C GLY A 24 9.72 13.77 8.76
N VAL A 25 10.82 14.12 8.10
CA VAL A 25 11.44 15.46 8.22
C VAL A 25 10.50 16.55 7.70
N ALA A 26 9.88 16.34 6.54
CA ALA A 26 8.91 17.28 6.00
C ALA A 26 7.73 17.52 6.95
N SER A 27 7.22 16.45 7.59
CA SER A 27 6.16 16.54 8.60
C SER A 27 6.58 17.36 9.81
N ALA A 28 7.83 17.21 10.27
CA ALA A 28 8.37 18.01 11.37
C ALA A 28 8.47 19.51 10.99
N ILE A 29 8.88 19.81 9.74
CA ILE A 29 8.94 21.20 9.22
C ILE A 29 7.54 21.80 9.19
N VAL A 30 6.54 21.08 8.67
CA VAL A 30 5.14 21.53 8.61
C VAL A 30 4.58 21.77 10.03
N LEU A 31 4.89 20.89 10.98
CA LEU A 31 4.47 21.04 12.37
C LEU A 31 5.04 22.33 13.00
N LYS A 32 6.32 22.58 12.75
CA LYS A 32 7.00 23.82 13.19
C LYS A 32 6.39 25.06 12.52
N ALA A 33 6.15 25.02 11.21
CA ALA A 33 5.58 26.14 10.46
C ALA A 33 4.15 26.49 10.92
N ARG A 34 3.39 25.50 11.40
CA ARG A 34 2.05 25.70 11.95
C ARG A 34 2.05 26.18 13.41
N GLY A 35 3.21 26.43 14.00
CA GLY A 35 3.33 26.89 15.39
C GLY A 35 2.83 25.87 16.41
N SER A 36 2.75 24.60 16.04
CA SER A 36 2.31 23.53 16.97
C SER A 36 3.26 23.37 18.13
N ASN A 37 2.71 23.19 19.32
CA ASN A 37 3.49 22.87 20.51
C ASN A 37 4.12 21.48 20.36
N TRP A 38 5.43 21.35 20.64
CA TRP A 38 6.18 20.09 20.59
C TRP A 38 5.99 19.22 21.84
N SER A 39 4.91 19.45 22.63
CA SER A 39 4.62 18.61 23.79
C SER A 39 4.19 17.22 23.34
N LEU A 40 5.16 16.31 23.31
CA LEU A 40 4.95 14.90 23.00
C LEU A 40 4.66 14.17 24.31
N THR A 41 3.49 13.53 24.43
CA THR A 41 3.19 12.69 25.56
C THR A 41 3.97 11.37 25.47
N PRO A 42 4.57 10.86 26.56
CA PRO A 42 5.34 9.60 26.52
C PRO A 42 4.53 8.43 25.97
N ASP A 43 3.25 8.35 26.30
CA ASP A 43 2.36 7.29 25.78
C ASP A 43 2.08 7.45 24.29
N GLY A 44 1.90 8.68 23.81
CA GLY A 44 1.76 8.95 22.37
C GLY A 44 2.98 8.51 21.58
N ILE A 45 4.20 8.78 22.07
CA ILE A 45 5.46 8.34 21.43
C ILE A 45 5.51 6.82 21.39
N ARG A 46 5.25 6.14 22.51
CA ARG A 46 5.30 4.67 22.60
C ARG A 46 4.35 4.02 21.61
N TRP A 47 3.09 4.42 21.60
CA TRP A 47 2.10 3.84 20.71
C TRP A 47 2.37 4.15 19.22
N SER A 48 2.86 5.35 18.92
CA SER A 48 3.26 5.72 17.55
C SER A 48 4.46 4.91 17.06
N LEU A 49 5.46 4.66 17.92
CA LEU A 49 6.60 3.82 17.59
C LEU A 49 6.20 2.36 17.37
N ILE A 50 5.33 1.81 18.23
CA ILE A 50 4.83 0.44 18.07
C ILE A 50 4.05 0.31 16.76
N ALA A 51 3.13 1.23 16.50
CA ALA A 51 2.34 1.23 15.26
C ALA A 51 3.22 1.41 14.02
N GLY A 52 4.19 2.33 14.05
CA GLY A 52 5.14 2.55 12.97
C GLY A 52 6.02 1.34 12.70
N SER A 53 6.52 0.69 13.77
CA SER A 53 7.32 -0.54 13.66
C SER A 53 6.51 -1.69 13.08
N ALA A 54 5.27 -1.87 13.52
CA ALA A 54 4.36 -2.88 12.96
C ALA A 54 4.09 -2.63 11.47
N GLY A 55 3.88 -1.37 11.08
CA GLY A 55 3.73 -0.98 9.67
C GLY A 55 4.98 -1.26 8.84
N ALA A 56 6.17 -0.97 9.38
CA ALA A 56 7.45 -1.25 8.71
C ALA A 56 7.67 -2.77 8.50
N VAL A 57 7.36 -3.58 9.51
CA VAL A 57 7.41 -5.06 9.40
C VAL A 57 6.40 -5.53 8.35
N GLY A 58 5.19 -4.97 8.33
CA GLY A 58 4.19 -5.27 7.31
C GLY A 58 4.67 -4.95 5.89
N ALA A 59 5.28 -3.79 5.69
CA ALA A 59 5.86 -3.41 4.40
C ALA A 59 7.03 -4.33 3.99
N PHE A 60 7.87 -4.71 4.94
CA PHE A 60 8.97 -5.65 4.70
C PHE A 60 8.46 -7.03 4.28
N THR A 61 7.48 -7.58 5.01
CA THR A 61 6.87 -8.87 4.67
C THR A 61 6.15 -8.84 3.33
N LEU A 62 5.54 -7.70 2.96
CA LEU A 62 4.94 -7.51 1.63
C LEU A 62 6.00 -7.62 0.51
N VAL A 63 7.18 -7.01 0.69
CA VAL A 63 8.28 -7.11 -0.28
C VAL A 63 8.75 -8.57 -0.42
N LEU A 64 8.84 -9.30 0.69
CA LEU A 64 9.18 -10.73 0.66
C LEU A 64 8.10 -11.56 -0.04
N ALA A 65 6.83 -11.27 0.21
CA ALA A 65 5.70 -11.95 -0.44
C ALA A 65 5.69 -11.72 -1.96
N LEU A 66 5.96 -10.49 -2.41
CA LEU A 66 6.10 -10.17 -3.83
C LEU A 66 7.28 -10.92 -4.47
N GLY A 67 8.41 -11.00 -3.76
CA GLY A 67 9.57 -11.79 -4.19
C GLY A 67 9.24 -13.28 -4.34
N ALA A 68 8.53 -13.85 -3.38
CA ALA A 68 8.10 -15.26 -3.41
C ALA A 68 7.04 -15.54 -4.48
N ALA A 69 6.15 -14.57 -4.75
CA ALA A 69 5.13 -14.69 -5.79
C ALA A 69 5.69 -14.51 -7.21
N SER A 70 6.82 -13.82 -7.36
CA SER A 70 7.40 -13.48 -8.66
C SER A 70 7.69 -14.69 -9.56
N PRO A 71 8.27 -15.83 -9.09
CA PRO A 71 8.48 -17.00 -9.95
C PRO A 71 7.18 -17.67 -10.39
N ILE A 72 6.09 -17.53 -9.59
CA ILE A 72 4.79 -18.15 -9.88
C ILE A 72 3.98 -17.28 -10.84
N TYR A 73 3.83 -15.99 -10.51
CA TYR A 73 2.96 -15.05 -11.23
C TYR A 73 3.73 -14.15 -12.22
N LYS A 74 5.06 -14.25 -12.25
CA LYS A 74 5.94 -13.41 -13.11
C LYS A 74 5.60 -11.91 -12.94
N GLY A 75 5.38 -11.19 -14.03
CA GLY A 75 5.03 -9.77 -14.00
C GLY A 75 3.69 -9.43 -13.32
N ALA A 76 2.84 -10.42 -13.06
CA ALA A 76 1.54 -10.24 -12.40
C ALA A 76 1.58 -10.45 -10.88
N ALA A 77 2.75 -10.65 -10.25
CA ALA A 77 2.88 -10.89 -8.81
C ALA A 77 2.22 -9.78 -7.97
N ALA A 78 2.36 -8.52 -8.36
CA ALA A 78 1.72 -7.42 -7.68
C ALA A 78 0.18 -7.47 -7.79
N ALA A 79 -0.36 -7.83 -8.95
CA ALA A 79 -1.79 -7.97 -9.17
C ALA A 79 -2.41 -9.10 -8.33
N ALA A 80 -1.63 -10.15 -8.02
CA ALA A 80 -2.08 -11.24 -7.17
C ALA A 80 -1.99 -10.92 -5.66
N VAL A 81 -0.91 -10.27 -5.22
CA VAL A 81 -0.60 -10.05 -3.79
C VAL A 81 -1.27 -8.79 -3.23
N MET A 82 -1.22 -7.66 -3.96
CA MET A 82 -1.68 -6.37 -3.47
C MET A 82 -3.16 -6.36 -3.05
N PRO A 83 -4.10 -6.94 -3.81
CA PRO A 83 -5.52 -6.93 -3.41
C PRO A 83 -5.76 -7.66 -2.09
N ILE A 84 -5.03 -8.75 -1.82
CA ILE A 84 -5.15 -9.50 -0.56
C ILE A 84 -4.72 -8.60 0.60
N VAL A 85 -3.60 -7.90 0.46
CA VAL A 85 -3.05 -7.04 1.52
C VAL A 85 -3.95 -5.82 1.75
N PHE A 86 -4.31 -5.10 0.68
CA PHE A 86 -5.06 -3.85 0.80
C PHE A 86 -6.55 -4.04 1.14
N ALA A 87 -7.16 -5.15 0.76
CA ALA A 87 -8.52 -5.46 1.18
C ALA A 87 -8.56 -6.21 2.52
N GLY A 88 -7.56 -7.04 2.82
CA GLY A 88 -7.47 -7.77 4.07
C GLY A 88 -7.11 -6.88 5.27
N ALA A 89 -6.18 -5.94 5.10
CA ALA A 89 -5.72 -5.07 6.18
C ALA A 89 -6.85 -4.24 6.84
N PRO A 90 -7.74 -3.56 6.11
CA PRO A 90 -8.88 -2.86 6.72
C PRO A 90 -9.83 -3.79 7.47
N VAL A 91 -10.08 -4.99 6.96
CA VAL A 91 -10.95 -5.98 7.63
C VAL A 91 -10.34 -6.41 8.98
N ILE A 92 -9.06 -6.79 8.97
CA ILE A 92 -8.35 -7.17 10.20
C ILE A 92 -8.27 -5.99 11.18
N ASN A 93 -7.94 -4.80 10.70
CA ASN A 93 -7.89 -3.61 11.54
C ASN A 93 -9.24 -3.31 12.21
N THR A 94 -10.34 -3.47 11.48
CA THR A 94 -11.68 -3.32 12.01
C THR A 94 -11.99 -4.37 13.08
N LEU A 95 -11.66 -5.64 12.84
CA LEU A 95 -11.85 -6.71 13.83
C LEU A 95 -11.05 -6.44 15.10
N VAL A 96 -9.78 -6.05 14.97
CA VAL A 96 -8.93 -5.68 16.12
C VAL A 96 -9.49 -4.47 16.87
N ALA A 97 -9.93 -3.43 16.15
CA ALA A 97 -10.55 -2.26 16.78
C ALA A 97 -11.81 -2.60 17.57
N MET A 98 -12.65 -3.50 17.05
CA MET A 98 -13.84 -3.99 17.75
C MET A 98 -13.52 -4.82 18.99
N LEU A 99 -12.42 -5.57 18.98
CA LEU A 99 -11.97 -6.34 20.13
C LEU A 99 -11.42 -5.45 21.24
N LEU A 100 -10.67 -4.41 20.87
CA LEU A 100 -10.06 -3.47 21.82
C LEU A 100 -11.04 -2.42 22.32
N HIS A 101 -11.96 -2.00 21.46
CA HIS A 101 -12.96 -0.97 21.75
C HIS A 101 -14.35 -1.46 21.31
N PRO A 102 -14.97 -2.37 22.07
CA PRO A 102 -16.26 -2.94 21.68
C PRO A 102 -17.31 -1.81 21.56
N PRO A 103 -18.09 -1.79 20.47
CA PRO A 103 -19.13 -0.79 20.30
C PRO A 103 -20.18 -0.92 21.40
N GLN A 104 -20.74 0.23 21.84
CA GLN A 104 -21.85 0.25 22.80
C GLN A 104 -23.04 -0.50 22.17
N GLY A 105 -23.45 -1.62 22.78
CA GLY A 105 -24.47 -2.51 22.23
C GLY A 105 -23.94 -3.78 21.56
N GLY A 106 -22.61 -3.98 21.55
CA GLY A 106 -21.97 -5.18 21.01
C GLY A 106 -22.04 -5.29 19.48
N VAL A 107 -21.76 -6.48 18.96
CA VAL A 107 -21.72 -6.76 17.50
C VAL A 107 -23.09 -6.53 16.83
N ARG A 108 -24.20 -6.62 17.57
CA ARG A 108 -25.55 -6.39 17.06
C ARG A 108 -25.86 -4.92 16.76
N ALA A 109 -25.08 -3.98 17.34
CA ALA A 109 -25.21 -2.55 17.08
C ALA A 109 -24.53 -2.11 15.79
N LEU A 110 -23.80 -3.00 15.11
CA LEU A 110 -23.10 -2.68 13.86
C LEU A 110 -24.10 -2.51 12.71
N PRO A 111 -24.00 -1.43 11.93
CA PRO A 111 -24.85 -1.24 10.75
C PRO A 111 -24.64 -2.38 9.74
N VAL A 112 -25.76 -2.96 9.27
CA VAL A 112 -25.72 -4.02 8.26
C VAL A 112 -24.89 -3.65 7.01
N PRO A 113 -24.92 -2.40 6.48
CA PRO A 113 -24.07 -1.99 5.37
C PRO A 113 -22.58 -2.11 5.66
N PHE A 114 -22.16 -1.90 6.90
CA PHE A 114 -20.76 -2.04 7.30
C PHE A 114 -20.28 -3.51 7.24
N LEU A 115 -21.07 -4.43 7.79
CA LEU A 115 -20.78 -5.86 7.72
C LEU A 115 -20.76 -6.35 6.27
N LEU A 116 -21.71 -5.91 5.46
CA LEU A 116 -21.77 -6.22 4.04
C LEU A 116 -20.52 -5.71 3.31
N GLY A 117 -20.05 -4.49 3.62
CA GLY A 117 -18.82 -3.93 3.08
C GLY A 117 -17.59 -4.77 3.40
N CYS A 118 -17.45 -5.26 4.64
CA CYS A 118 -16.36 -6.15 5.05
C CYS A 118 -16.38 -7.48 4.26
N VAL A 119 -17.57 -8.09 4.11
CA VAL A 119 -17.72 -9.32 3.34
C VAL A 119 -17.40 -9.09 1.87
N MET A 120 -17.90 -8.02 1.26
CA MET A 120 -17.60 -7.67 -0.13
C MET A 120 -16.11 -7.42 -0.36
N ALA A 121 -15.42 -6.76 0.58
CA ALA A 121 -13.98 -6.53 0.49
C ALA A 121 -13.22 -7.86 0.51
N ALA A 122 -13.57 -8.79 1.41
CA ALA A 122 -12.95 -10.09 1.48
C ALA A 122 -13.19 -10.95 0.23
N VAL A 123 -14.44 -10.99 -0.25
CA VAL A 123 -14.80 -11.69 -1.49
C VAL A 123 -14.11 -11.08 -2.71
N GLY A 124 -14.10 -9.75 -2.82
CA GLY A 124 -13.42 -9.04 -3.89
C GLY A 124 -11.93 -9.32 -3.93
N ALA A 125 -11.25 -9.29 -2.79
CA ALA A 125 -9.82 -9.64 -2.68
C ALA A 125 -9.56 -11.09 -3.12
N PHE A 126 -10.40 -12.03 -2.68
CA PHE A 126 -10.28 -13.43 -3.07
C PHE A 126 -10.46 -13.64 -4.57
N LEU A 127 -11.48 -13.02 -5.19
CA LEU A 127 -11.73 -13.12 -6.62
C LEU A 127 -10.57 -12.54 -7.43
N VAL A 128 -10.07 -11.35 -7.07
CA VAL A 128 -8.93 -10.73 -7.76
C VAL A 128 -7.68 -11.60 -7.63
N ALA A 129 -7.39 -12.13 -6.44
CA ALA A 129 -6.25 -13.01 -6.26
C ALA A 129 -6.36 -14.32 -7.06
N LYS A 130 -7.57 -14.91 -7.09
CA LYS A 130 -7.82 -16.18 -7.80
C LYS A 130 -7.77 -16.02 -9.32
N TYR A 131 -8.26 -14.89 -9.84
CA TYR A 131 -8.34 -14.62 -11.28
C TYR A 131 -7.32 -13.58 -11.75
N ALA A 132 -6.28 -13.31 -10.92
CA ALA A 132 -5.19 -12.44 -11.33
C ALA A 132 -4.60 -12.92 -12.67
N PRO A 133 -4.50 -12.04 -13.68
CA PRO A 133 -3.96 -12.44 -14.98
C PRO A 133 -2.52 -12.89 -14.81
N SER A 134 -2.25 -14.17 -15.04
CA SER A 134 -0.88 -14.67 -15.14
C SER A 134 -0.33 -14.24 -16.50
N ASN A 135 0.52 -13.21 -16.53
CA ASN A 135 1.23 -12.82 -17.75
C ASN A 135 2.21 -13.93 -18.13
N THR A 136 1.73 -14.90 -18.88
CA THR A 136 2.57 -15.84 -19.64
C THR A 136 3.09 -15.21 -20.94
N GLY A 137 2.73 -13.99 -21.25
CA GLY A 137 3.08 -13.26 -22.46
C GLY A 137 4.32 -12.38 -22.25
N GLY A 138 5.16 -12.35 -23.28
CA GLY A 138 6.47 -11.76 -23.42
C GLY A 138 6.66 -10.30 -22.93
N PRO A 139 7.83 -9.70 -23.19
CA PRO A 139 8.19 -8.39 -22.63
C PRO A 139 7.09 -7.37 -22.93
N ALA A 140 6.73 -6.59 -21.91
CA ALA A 140 5.74 -5.53 -22.06
C ALA A 140 6.09 -4.70 -23.29
N LYS A 141 5.14 -4.66 -24.25
CA LYS A 141 5.29 -3.78 -25.42
C LYS A 141 5.59 -2.38 -24.88
N PRO A 142 6.69 -1.73 -25.31
CA PRO A 142 6.97 -0.37 -24.86
C PRO A 142 5.73 0.48 -25.06
N ALA A 143 5.33 1.23 -24.03
CA ALA A 143 4.23 2.16 -24.17
C ALA A 143 4.53 3.04 -25.38
N ALA A 144 3.59 3.13 -26.31
CA ALA A 144 3.74 4.01 -27.47
C ALA A 144 4.11 5.39 -26.94
N PRO A 145 5.12 6.06 -27.51
CA PRO A 145 5.50 7.40 -27.08
C PRO A 145 4.24 8.26 -27.10
N ALA A 146 3.97 8.94 -25.99
CA ALA A 146 2.86 9.88 -25.90
C ALA A 146 2.96 10.80 -27.09
N VAL A 147 1.95 10.80 -27.96
CA VAL A 147 1.88 11.68 -29.12
C VAL A 147 1.97 13.11 -28.55
N ALA A 148 3.10 13.76 -28.79
CA ALA A 148 3.26 15.16 -28.45
C ALA A 148 2.10 15.94 -29.11
N PRO A 149 1.43 16.85 -28.38
CA PRO A 149 0.37 17.66 -28.98
C PRO A 149 0.96 18.39 -30.20
N ALA A 150 0.30 18.23 -31.34
CA ALA A 150 0.70 18.92 -32.58
C ALA A 150 0.83 20.40 -32.29
N VAL A 151 2.04 20.92 -32.45
CA VAL A 151 2.30 22.36 -32.39
C VAL A 151 1.53 22.97 -33.55
N VAL A 152 0.42 23.64 -33.23
CA VAL A 152 -0.33 24.46 -34.19
C VAL A 152 0.59 25.58 -34.62
N ALA A 153 1.08 25.55 -35.85
CA ALA A 153 1.85 26.64 -36.43
C ALA A 153 1.01 27.90 -36.44
N PRO A 154 1.56 29.07 -36.01
CA PRO A 154 0.83 30.33 -36.11
C PRO A 154 0.59 30.67 -37.57
N THR A 155 -0.68 30.81 -37.96
CA THR A 155 -1.07 31.42 -39.23
C THR A 155 -0.70 32.90 -39.18
N THR A 156 0.34 33.32 -39.90
CA THR A 156 0.65 34.71 -40.14
C THR A 156 -0.35 35.32 -41.13
N PRO A 157 -0.81 36.56 -40.91
CA PRO A 157 -1.74 37.28 -41.79
C PRO A 157 -1.15 37.67 -43.14
#